data_6655101c79087fa6c69ecc7c658c198b
#
_entry.id   6655101c79087fa6c69ecc7c658c198b
#
_cell.length_a   1.000
_cell.length_b   1.000
_cell.length_c   1.000
_cell.angle_alpha   90.00
_cell.angle_beta   90.00
_cell.angle_gamma   90.00
#
_symmetry.space_group_name_H-M   'P 1'
#
loop_
_entity.id
_entity.type
_entity.pdbx_description
1 polymer ?
#
loop_
_entity_poly.entity_id
_entity_poly.type
_entity_poly.pdbx_seq_one_letter_code
_entity_poly.pdbx_strand_id
1 'polypeptide(L)'
;MQESVNERELVLDMLLQITRDGEYSHIVIKNVLDKYQYLDKRERAFITRVVNGTLERMIEIDYIINLFSKVKVNKMKPLIRTILRSSVYQMKYMDSVPDSAICNEAVKLAGKRGFVNLKGFVNGVLRNISRNLDKINYPDEKDKVSYISVKYSLPEWLVKQWLNVYDEETVKTIGSAFLEEKPLTVRFNEHKIKKEDLVGILKKEGVTVGEVPEIPCALYLSGYD
;
A
#
# COMPACT_ATOMS: atom_id res chain seq x y z
N MET A 1 3.24 -22.95 23.41
CA MET A 1 3.12 -22.79 21.95
C MET A 1 2.81 -21.31 21.71
N GLN A 2 3.72 -20.54 21.09
CA GLN A 2 3.40 -19.20 20.62
C GLN A 2 2.32 -19.38 19.56
N GLU A 3 1.14 -18.77 19.76
CA GLU A 3 0.15 -18.67 18.69
C GLU A 3 0.83 -17.97 17.51
N SER A 4 0.82 -18.62 16.35
CA SER A 4 1.34 -18.00 15.13
C SER A 4 0.54 -16.72 14.87
N VAL A 5 1.23 -15.60 14.88
CA VAL A 5 0.61 -14.30 14.61
C VAL A 5 0.15 -14.30 13.15
N ASN A 6 -1.09 -13.89 12.93
CA ASN A 6 -1.62 -13.78 11.58
C ASN A 6 -1.26 -12.38 11.02
N GLU A 7 -0.42 -12.33 9.99
CA GLU A 7 0.07 -11.08 9.39
C GLU A 7 -1.10 -10.19 8.91
N ARG A 8 -2.18 -10.80 8.41
CA ARG A 8 -3.37 -10.05 7.95
C ARG A 8 -4.15 -9.41 9.09
N GLU A 9 -4.09 -10.00 10.30
CA GLU A 9 -4.64 -9.34 11.50
C GLU A 9 -3.80 -8.13 11.89
N LEU A 10 -2.47 -8.26 11.86
CA LEU A 10 -1.58 -7.11 12.11
C LEU A 10 -1.83 -5.99 11.09
N VAL A 11 -1.91 -6.32 9.80
CA VAL A 11 -2.26 -5.36 8.75
C VAL A 11 -3.59 -4.67 9.04
N LEU A 12 -4.63 -5.42 9.40
CA LEU A 12 -5.94 -4.88 9.74
C LEU A 12 -5.87 -3.90 10.90
N ASP A 13 -5.19 -4.28 11.98
CA ASP A 13 -5.08 -3.45 13.18
C ASP A 13 -4.26 -2.17 12.90
N MET A 14 -3.15 -2.28 12.16
CA MET A 14 -2.36 -1.12 11.74
C MET A 14 -3.16 -0.16 10.87
N LEU A 15 -3.86 -0.66 9.85
CA LEU A 15 -4.70 0.16 8.99
C LEU A 15 -5.85 0.82 9.75
N LEU A 16 -6.41 0.18 10.77
CA LEU A 16 -7.42 0.79 11.63
C LEU A 16 -6.85 1.91 12.48
N GLN A 17 -5.69 1.72 13.10
CA GLN A 17 -5.00 2.78 13.86
C GLN A 17 -4.70 4.00 12.97
N ILE A 18 -4.25 3.78 11.74
CA ILE A 18 -3.93 4.87 10.81
C ILE A 18 -5.21 5.55 10.28
N THR A 19 -6.18 4.78 9.78
CA THR A 19 -7.31 5.36 9.02
C THR A 19 -8.52 5.74 9.87
N ARG A 20 -8.65 5.18 11.07
CA ARG A 20 -9.74 5.48 12.01
C ARG A 20 -9.27 6.36 13.15
N ASP A 21 -8.12 6.02 13.74
CA ASP A 21 -7.63 6.67 14.97
C ASP A 21 -6.69 7.85 14.66
N GLY A 22 -6.24 8.00 13.39
CA GLY A 22 -5.45 9.13 12.92
C GLY A 22 -3.96 9.06 13.22
N GLU A 23 -3.46 7.88 13.56
CA GLU A 23 -2.05 7.66 13.87
C GLU A 23 -1.18 7.75 12.60
N TYR A 24 0.07 8.19 12.75
CA TYR A 24 1.03 8.28 11.65
C TYR A 24 1.49 6.90 11.20
N SER A 25 1.39 6.61 9.89
CA SER A 25 1.69 5.30 9.31
C SER A 25 3.10 4.80 9.67
N HIS A 26 4.13 5.64 9.55
CA HIS A 26 5.51 5.26 9.85
C HIS A 26 5.72 4.90 11.33
N ILE A 27 5.00 5.56 12.25
CA ILE A 27 5.06 5.25 13.70
C ILE A 27 4.38 3.91 13.97
N VAL A 28 3.18 3.70 13.42
CA VAL A 28 2.44 2.44 13.62
C VAL A 28 3.21 1.26 13.06
N ILE A 29 3.74 1.38 11.83
CA ILE A 29 4.53 0.32 11.18
C ILE A 29 5.75 -0.01 12.03
N LYS A 30 6.53 1.00 12.41
CA LYS A 30 7.73 0.81 13.25
C LYS A 30 7.37 0.09 14.55
N ASN A 31 6.41 0.60 15.31
CA ASN A 31 6.03 0.04 16.61
C ASN A 31 5.59 -1.42 16.52
N VAL A 32 4.81 -1.78 15.49
CA VAL A 32 4.38 -3.16 15.28
C VAL A 32 5.55 -4.04 14.89
N LEU A 33 6.40 -3.63 13.95
CA LEU A 33 7.56 -4.42 13.52
C LEU A 33 8.59 -4.58 14.64
N ASP A 34 8.77 -3.56 15.49
CA ASP A 34 9.66 -3.64 16.68
C ASP A 34 9.09 -4.60 17.74
N LYS A 35 7.77 -4.66 17.90
CA LYS A 35 7.11 -5.60 18.82
C LYS A 35 7.20 -7.05 18.34
N TYR A 36 7.14 -7.28 17.04
CA TYR A 36 7.11 -8.61 16.42
C TYR A 36 8.42 -8.92 15.68
N GLN A 37 9.56 -8.72 16.35
CA GLN A 37 10.90 -8.94 15.78
C GLN A 37 11.19 -10.37 15.34
N TYR A 38 10.44 -11.35 15.87
CA TYR A 38 10.58 -12.76 15.51
C TYR A 38 9.92 -13.13 14.18
N LEU A 39 9.15 -12.23 13.57
CA LEU A 39 8.61 -12.44 12.22
C LEU A 39 9.77 -12.49 11.21
N ASP A 40 9.67 -13.42 10.28
CA ASP A 40 10.67 -13.54 9.24
C ASP A 40 10.63 -12.36 8.25
N LYS A 41 11.63 -12.26 7.38
CA LYS A 41 11.75 -11.18 6.38
C LYS A 41 10.53 -11.10 5.45
N ARG A 42 9.98 -12.25 5.03
CA ARG A 42 8.83 -12.29 4.11
C ARG A 42 7.57 -11.79 4.78
N GLU A 43 7.34 -12.20 6.03
CA GLU A 43 6.20 -11.74 6.83
C GLU A 43 6.26 -10.23 7.07
N ARG A 44 7.42 -9.70 7.43
CA ARG A 44 7.65 -8.26 7.63
C ARG A 44 7.45 -7.47 6.34
N ALA A 45 8.01 -7.95 5.24
CA ALA A 45 7.86 -7.35 3.91
C ALA A 45 6.40 -7.37 3.44
N PHE A 46 5.68 -8.50 3.65
CA PHE A 46 4.26 -8.61 3.34
C PHE A 46 3.43 -7.58 4.11
N ILE A 47 3.61 -7.49 5.44
CA ILE A 47 2.90 -6.54 6.29
C ILE A 47 3.14 -5.11 5.81
N THR A 48 4.39 -4.72 5.64
CA THR A 48 4.77 -3.37 5.23
C THR A 48 4.20 -3.03 3.85
N ARG A 49 4.31 -3.94 2.89
CA ARG A 49 3.80 -3.76 1.53
C ARG A 49 2.28 -3.60 1.50
N VAL A 50 1.55 -4.44 2.23
CA VAL A 50 0.08 -4.35 2.24
C VAL A 50 -0.40 -3.08 2.95
N VAL A 51 0.24 -2.67 4.05
CA VAL A 51 -0.15 -1.45 4.76
C VAL A 51 0.12 -0.22 3.89
N ASN A 52 1.37 -0.02 3.44
CA ASN A 52 1.74 1.15 2.65
C ASN A 52 0.95 1.21 1.35
N GLY A 53 0.91 0.12 0.58
CA GLY A 53 0.24 0.12 -0.71
C GLY A 53 -1.29 0.29 -0.60
N THR A 54 -1.92 -0.20 0.48
CA THR A 54 -3.34 0.09 0.73
C THR A 54 -3.56 1.58 0.99
N LEU A 55 -2.67 2.24 1.71
CA LEU A 55 -2.76 3.69 1.98
C LEU A 55 -2.50 4.51 0.72
N GLU A 56 -1.46 4.19 -0.03
CA GLU A 56 -1.08 4.88 -1.26
C GLU A 56 -2.16 4.79 -2.35
N ARG A 57 -2.81 3.64 -2.45
CA ARG A 57 -3.84 3.35 -3.47
C ARG A 57 -5.27 3.51 -2.96
N MET A 58 -5.48 4.14 -1.80
CA MET A 58 -6.76 4.11 -1.10
C MET A 58 -7.92 4.70 -1.92
N ILE A 59 -7.70 5.78 -2.67
CA ILE A 59 -8.75 6.41 -3.49
C ILE A 59 -9.16 5.48 -4.64
N GLU A 60 -8.21 4.90 -5.34
CA GLU A 60 -8.46 3.92 -6.39
C GLU A 60 -9.18 2.68 -5.85
N ILE A 61 -8.71 2.15 -4.73
CA ILE A 61 -9.31 0.99 -4.07
C ILE A 61 -10.76 1.28 -3.66
N ASP A 62 -11.03 2.44 -3.07
CA ASP A 62 -12.39 2.86 -2.69
C ASP A 62 -13.31 3.00 -3.91
N TYR A 63 -12.77 3.51 -5.01
CA TYR A 63 -13.49 3.57 -6.28
C TYR A 63 -13.85 2.16 -6.76
N ILE A 64 -12.90 1.23 -6.79
CA ILE A 64 -13.13 -0.17 -7.18
C ILE A 64 -14.20 -0.82 -6.30
N ILE A 65 -14.09 -0.69 -4.98
CA ILE A 65 -15.09 -1.25 -4.06
C ILE A 65 -16.47 -0.64 -4.34
N ASN A 66 -16.55 0.65 -4.61
CA ASN A 66 -17.80 1.35 -4.91
C ASN A 66 -18.44 0.95 -6.25
N LEU A 67 -17.67 0.45 -7.22
CA LEU A 67 -18.20 -0.11 -8.48
C LEU A 67 -18.92 -1.44 -8.26
N PHE A 68 -18.39 -2.28 -7.37
CA PHE A 68 -18.84 -3.67 -7.21
C PHE A 68 -19.64 -3.94 -5.93
N SER A 69 -19.81 -2.93 -5.08
CA SER A 69 -20.59 -3.02 -3.85
C SER A 69 -21.85 -2.16 -3.90
N LYS A 70 -22.98 -2.72 -3.44
CA LYS A 70 -24.22 -1.96 -3.24
C LYS A 70 -24.12 -0.93 -2.12
N VAL A 71 -23.24 -1.16 -1.16
CA VAL A 71 -22.97 -0.23 -0.04
C VAL A 71 -21.73 0.57 -0.35
N LYS A 72 -21.83 1.89 -0.32
CA LYS A 72 -20.68 2.77 -0.55
C LYS A 72 -19.69 2.67 0.61
N VAL A 73 -18.39 2.78 0.31
CA VAL A 73 -17.28 2.61 1.27
C VAL A 73 -17.44 3.51 2.50
N ASN A 74 -17.87 4.77 2.33
CA ASN A 74 -18.09 5.72 3.42
C ASN A 74 -19.25 5.34 4.37
N LYS A 75 -20.13 4.43 3.95
CA LYS A 75 -21.25 3.91 4.76
C LYS A 75 -20.94 2.58 5.44
N MET A 76 -19.79 1.98 5.14
CA MET A 76 -19.37 0.72 5.75
C MET A 76 -18.84 0.92 7.16
N LYS A 77 -18.99 -0.11 7.99
CA LYS A 77 -18.30 -0.19 9.29
C LYS A 77 -16.79 -0.12 9.05
N PRO A 78 -16.01 0.65 9.84
CA PRO A 78 -14.58 0.86 9.63
C PRO A 78 -13.79 -0.45 9.43
N LEU A 79 -14.05 -1.45 10.26
CA LEU A 79 -13.38 -2.76 10.18
C LEU A 79 -13.65 -3.46 8.83
N ILE A 80 -14.91 -3.52 8.38
CA ILE A 80 -15.27 -4.16 7.11
C ILE A 80 -14.65 -3.40 5.92
N ARG A 81 -14.72 -2.08 5.96
CA ARG A 81 -14.08 -1.23 4.95
C ARG A 81 -12.57 -1.50 4.85
N THR A 82 -11.89 -1.60 5.99
CA THR A 82 -10.45 -1.86 6.05
C THR A 82 -10.10 -3.26 5.54
N ILE A 83 -10.89 -4.29 5.89
CA ILE A 83 -10.72 -5.63 5.34
C ILE A 83 -10.85 -5.61 3.82
N LEU A 84 -11.89 -4.96 3.27
CA LEU A 84 -12.10 -4.87 1.83
C LEU A 84 -10.94 -4.13 1.14
N ARG A 85 -10.50 -2.99 1.69
CA ARG A 85 -9.39 -2.21 1.15
C ARG A 85 -8.10 -3.02 1.04
N SER A 86 -7.65 -3.65 2.14
CA SER A 86 -6.43 -4.45 2.14
C SER A 86 -6.53 -5.70 1.27
N SER A 87 -7.74 -6.27 1.13
CA SER A 87 -7.97 -7.40 0.23
C SER A 87 -7.91 -7.00 -1.24
N VAL A 88 -8.53 -5.88 -1.62
CA VAL A 88 -8.49 -5.36 -3.00
C VAL A 88 -7.08 -4.97 -3.39
N TYR A 89 -6.30 -4.37 -2.48
CA TYR A 89 -4.89 -4.13 -2.73
C TYR A 89 -4.14 -5.42 -3.06
N GLN A 90 -4.29 -6.46 -2.24
CA GLN A 90 -3.64 -7.75 -2.47
C GLN A 90 -4.04 -8.35 -3.82
N MET A 91 -5.34 -8.33 -4.19
CA MET A 91 -5.83 -8.86 -5.46
C MET A 91 -5.25 -8.14 -6.67
N LYS A 92 -5.07 -6.82 -6.58
CA LYS A 92 -4.67 -6.00 -7.72
C LYS A 92 -3.16 -5.83 -7.89
N TYR A 93 -2.41 -5.90 -6.79
CA TYR A 93 -0.99 -5.52 -6.76
C TYR A 93 -0.05 -6.59 -6.21
N MET A 94 -0.58 -7.79 -5.91
CA MET A 94 0.23 -8.89 -5.36
C MET A 94 -0.06 -10.21 -6.07
N ASP A 95 0.55 -10.41 -7.25
CA ASP A 95 0.34 -11.60 -8.09
C ASP A 95 0.66 -12.93 -7.40
N SER A 96 1.51 -12.89 -6.36
CA SER A 96 1.91 -14.09 -5.61
C SER A 96 0.83 -14.64 -4.67
N VAL A 97 -0.28 -13.91 -4.46
CA VAL A 97 -1.34 -14.30 -3.52
C VAL A 97 -2.62 -14.65 -4.30
N PRO A 98 -3.07 -15.92 -4.30
CA PRO A 98 -4.29 -16.30 -5.00
C PRO A 98 -5.53 -15.58 -4.44
N ASP A 99 -6.41 -15.09 -5.32
CA ASP A 99 -7.65 -14.39 -4.95
C ASP A 99 -8.55 -15.21 -4.03
N SER A 100 -8.59 -16.53 -4.23
CA SER A 100 -9.36 -17.42 -3.36
C SER A 100 -8.85 -17.42 -1.92
N ALA A 101 -7.54 -17.34 -1.74
CA ALA A 101 -6.94 -17.25 -0.41
C ALA A 101 -7.24 -15.90 0.24
N ILE A 102 -7.15 -14.80 -0.54
CA ILE A 102 -7.50 -13.44 -0.07
C ILE A 102 -8.94 -13.40 0.40
N CYS A 103 -9.89 -13.89 -0.42
CA CYS A 103 -11.31 -13.94 -0.06
C CYS A 103 -11.55 -14.75 1.23
N ASN A 104 -10.94 -15.92 1.34
CA ASN A 104 -11.12 -16.78 2.51
C ASN A 104 -10.60 -16.14 3.79
N GLU A 105 -9.42 -15.55 3.76
CA GLU A 105 -8.85 -14.87 4.91
C GLU A 105 -9.66 -13.61 5.31
N ALA A 106 -10.13 -12.82 4.36
CA ALA A 106 -11.01 -11.67 4.61
C ALA A 106 -12.30 -12.09 5.34
N VAL A 107 -12.92 -13.20 4.91
CA VAL A 107 -14.13 -13.75 5.55
C VAL A 107 -13.83 -14.27 6.96
N LYS A 108 -12.68 -14.94 7.18
CA LYS A 108 -12.25 -15.38 8.51
C LYS A 108 -12.04 -14.19 9.44
N LEU A 109 -11.33 -13.14 8.97
CA LEU A 109 -11.07 -11.92 9.73
C LEU A 109 -12.39 -11.22 10.14
N ALA A 110 -13.33 -11.06 9.22
CA ALA A 110 -14.63 -10.48 9.52
C ALA A 110 -15.35 -11.28 10.62
N GLY A 111 -15.32 -12.61 10.53
CA GLY A 111 -15.92 -13.49 11.56
C GLY A 111 -15.21 -13.40 12.90
N LYS A 112 -13.89 -13.46 12.92
CA LYS A 112 -13.06 -13.41 14.15
C LYS A 112 -13.25 -12.08 14.90
N ARG A 113 -13.48 -10.99 14.16
CA ARG A 113 -13.69 -9.65 14.70
C ARG A 113 -15.17 -9.34 15.03
N GLY A 114 -16.03 -10.37 15.12
CA GLY A 114 -17.42 -10.22 15.56
C GLY A 114 -18.44 -9.85 14.48
N PHE A 115 -18.03 -9.79 13.21
CA PHE A 115 -18.92 -9.46 12.09
C PHE A 115 -19.38 -10.71 11.32
N VAL A 116 -19.79 -11.75 12.02
CA VAL A 116 -20.22 -13.03 11.43
C VAL A 116 -21.33 -12.84 10.41
N ASN A 117 -22.29 -11.98 10.68
CA ASN A 117 -23.41 -11.63 9.79
C ASN A 117 -22.99 -10.88 8.50
N LEU A 118 -21.80 -10.32 8.45
CA LEU A 118 -21.27 -9.63 7.27
C LEU A 118 -20.29 -10.49 6.43
N LYS A 119 -20.02 -11.73 6.84
CA LYS A 119 -19.16 -12.65 6.08
C LYS A 119 -19.62 -12.85 4.64
N GLY A 120 -20.91 -13.02 4.42
CA GLY A 120 -21.51 -13.14 3.10
C GLY A 120 -21.35 -11.89 2.25
N PHE A 121 -21.49 -10.71 2.84
CA PHE A 121 -21.26 -9.43 2.18
C PHE A 121 -19.79 -9.29 1.74
N VAL A 122 -18.84 -9.51 2.65
CA VAL A 122 -17.40 -9.44 2.34
C VAL A 122 -17.04 -10.40 1.21
N ASN A 123 -17.46 -11.66 1.31
CA ASN A 123 -17.20 -12.66 0.28
C ASN A 123 -17.82 -12.27 -1.07
N GLY A 124 -19.07 -11.80 -1.08
CA GLY A 124 -19.78 -11.39 -2.29
C GLY A 124 -19.09 -10.24 -3.01
N VAL A 125 -18.69 -9.20 -2.28
CA VAL A 125 -17.97 -8.03 -2.85
C VAL A 125 -16.63 -8.46 -3.40
N LEU A 126 -15.80 -9.17 -2.64
CA LEU A 126 -14.46 -9.55 -3.07
C LEU A 126 -14.48 -10.51 -4.27
N ARG A 127 -15.36 -11.50 -4.29
CA ARG A 127 -15.50 -12.38 -5.44
C ARG A 127 -16.01 -11.66 -6.69
N ASN A 128 -16.85 -10.64 -6.52
CA ASN A 128 -17.31 -9.83 -7.65
C ASN A 128 -16.15 -8.99 -8.21
N ILE A 129 -15.33 -8.39 -7.35
CA ILE A 129 -14.13 -7.65 -7.75
C ILE A 129 -13.16 -8.59 -8.47
N SER A 130 -12.79 -9.73 -7.87
CA SER A 130 -11.85 -10.70 -8.43
C SER A 130 -12.22 -11.12 -9.87
N ARG A 131 -13.50 -11.37 -10.14
CA ARG A 131 -13.97 -11.78 -11.48
C ARG A 131 -13.94 -10.66 -12.53
N ASN A 132 -13.87 -9.42 -12.10
CA ASN A 132 -13.96 -8.25 -12.97
C ASN A 132 -12.77 -7.30 -12.85
N LEU A 133 -11.68 -7.75 -12.21
CA LEU A 133 -10.51 -6.91 -11.94
C LEU A 133 -9.90 -6.36 -13.24
N ASP A 134 -9.88 -7.17 -14.29
CA ASP A 134 -9.37 -6.78 -15.62
C ASP A 134 -10.33 -5.89 -16.42
N LYS A 135 -11.55 -5.68 -15.90
CA LYS A 135 -12.64 -4.94 -16.58
C LYS A 135 -13.06 -3.70 -15.80
N ILE A 136 -12.15 -3.14 -15.00
CA ILE A 136 -12.44 -1.93 -14.24
C ILE A 136 -12.58 -0.75 -15.21
N ASN A 137 -13.76 -0.17 -15.27
CA ASN A 137 -13.98 1.07 -15.99
C ASN A 137 -13.60 2.25 -15.07
N TYR A 138 -12.49 2.89 -15.37
CA TYR A 138 -12.10 4.14 -14.71
C TYR A 138 -13.04 5.28 -15.13
N PRO A 139 -13.06 6.41 -14.40
CA PRO A 139 -13.81 7.60 -14.83
C PRO A 139 -13.41 8.01 -16.25
N ASP A 140 -14.36 8.64 -16.97
CA ASP A 140 -14.12 9.15 -18.34
C ASP A 140 -12.93 10.16 -18.31
N GLU A 141 -12.00 10.01 -19.24
CA GLU A 141 -10.85 10.94 -19.36
C GLU A 141 -11.28 12.39 -19.64
N LYS A 142 -12.50 12.61 -20.13
CA LYS A 142 -13.08 13.95 -20.26
C LYS A 142 -13.29 14.63 -18.91
N ASP A 143 -13.59 13.85 -17.86
CA ASP A 143 -13.55 14.33 -16.48
C ASP A 143 -12.13 14.17 -15.92
N LYS A 144 -11.24 15.04 -16.35
CA LYS A 144 -9.81 15.02 -16.00
C LYS A 144 -9.55 14.90 -14.51
N VAL A 145 -10.34 15.60 -13.70
CA VAL A 145 -10.17 15.62 -12.25
C VAL A 145 -10.46 14.26 -11.65
N SER A 146 -11.62 13.69 -11.94
CA SER A 146 -12.01 12.36 -11.44
C SER A 146 -11.08 11.28 -11.99
N TYR A 147 -10.73 11.34 -13.27
CA TYR A 147 -9.84 10.37 -13.89
C TYR A 147 -8.46 10.35 -13.22
N ILE A 148 -7.80 11.50 -13.11
CA ILE A 148 -6.47 11.63 -12.50
C ILE A 148 -6.53 11.26 -11.02
N SER A 149 -7.56 11.73 -10.29
CA SER A 149 -7.75 11.42 -8.87
C SER A 149 -7.80 9.91 -8.64
N VAL A 150 -8.63 9.20 -9.36
CA VAL A 150 -8.80 7.76 -9.19
C VAL A 150 -7.58 6.99 -9.69
N LYS A 151 -7.09 7.33 -10.90
CA LYS A 151 -5.99 6.62 -11.56
C LYS A 151 -4.68 6.67 -10.77
N TYR A 152 -4.38 7.83 -10.17
CA TYR A 152 -3.15 8.07 -9.43
C TYR A 152 -3.36 8.16 -7.91
N SER A 153 -4.58 7.86 -7.45
CA SER A 153 -4.94 7.88 -6.01
C SER A 153 -4.67 9.24 -5.33
N LEU A 154 -4.88 10.33 -6.06
CA LEU A 154 -4.66 11.70 -5.58
C LEU A 154 -5.99 12.34 -5.15
N PRO A 155 -6.03 13.12 -4.06
CA PRO A 155 -7.24 13.87 -3.69
C PRO A 155 -7.67 14.82 -4.80
N GLU A 156 -8.97 14.87 -5.13
CA GLU A 156 -9.49 15.74 -6.19
C GLU A 156 -9.14 17.24 -6.01
N TRP A 157 -9.11 17.72 -4.75
CA TRP A 157 -8.76 19.11 -4.49
C TRP A 157 -7.32 19.42 -4.92
N LEU A 158 -6.41 18.46 -4.74
CA LEU A 158 -5.00 18.59 -5.14
C LEU A 158 -4.87 18.55 -6.67
N VAL A 159 -5.58 17.63 -7.32
CA VAL A 159 -5.62 17.55 -8.79
C VAL A 159 -6.15 18.84 -9.38
N LYS A 160 -7.26 19.40 -8.84
CA LYS A 160 -7.81 20.68 -9.26
C LYS A 160 -6.80 21.84 -9.11
N GLN A 161 -6.08 21.87 -7.99
CA GLN A 161 -5.07 22.90 -7.75
C GLN A 161 -3.90 22.79 -8.75
N TRP A 162 -3.42 21.57 -9.04
CA TRP A 162 -2.33 21.38 -9.98
C TRP A 162 -2.74 21.68 -11.43
N LEU A 163 -3.95 21.31 -11.85
CA LEU A 163 -4.47 21.63 -13.18
C LEU A 163 -4.66 23.14 -13.44
N ASN A 164 -4.66 23.98 -12.39
CA ASN A 164 -4.65 25.44 -12.55
C ASN A 164 -3.24 25.98 -12.85
N VAL A 165 -2.19 25.21 -12.60
CA VAL A 165 -0.78 25.65 -12.73
C VAL A 165 -0.06 24.90 -13.83
N TYR A 166 -0.36 23.62 -14.00
CA TYR A 166 0.29 22.71 -14.93
C TYR A 166 -0.70 22.17 -15.96
N ASP A 167 -0.19 21.77 -17.13
CA ASP A 167 -0.99 21.04 -18.10
C ASP A 167 -1.31 19.61 -17.61
N GLU A 168 -2.26 18.99 -18.27
CA GLU A 168 -2.78 17.67 -17.90
C GLU A 168 -1.69 16.58 -17.89
N GLU A 169 -0.80 16.58 -18.89
CA GLU A 169 0.26 15.58 -19.02
C GLU A 169 1.31 15.72 -17.90
N THR A 170 1.63 16.93 -17.53
CA THR A 170 2.50 17.20 -16.37
C THR A 170 1.88 16.66 -15.08
N VAL A 171 0.57 16.89 -14.85
CA VAL A 171 -0.11 16.39 -13.65
C VAL A 171 -0.17 14.87 -13.63
N LYS A 172 -0.40 14.21 -14.76
CA LYS A 172 -0.35 12.75 -14.89
C LYS A 172 1.04 12.20 -14.59
N THR A 173 2.08 12.87 -15.13
CA THR A 173 3.48 12.50 -14.88
C THR A 173 3.83 12.58 -13.40
N ILE A 174 3.43 13.66 -12.71
CA ILE A 174 3.62 13.83 -11.27
C ILE A 174 2.89 12.70 -10.52
N GLY A 175 1.62 12.43 -10.88
CA GLY A 175 0.83 11.36 -10.27
C GLY A 175 1.45 9.98 -10.44
N SER A 176 1.97 9.67 -11.63
CA SER A 176 2.70 8.43 -11.90
C SER A 176 3.94 8.31 -11.03
N ALA A 177 4.75 9.38 -10.97
CA ALA A 177 5.99 9.41 -10.21
C ALA A 177 5.80 9.18 -8.70
N PHE A 178 4.64 9.55 -8.13
CA PHE A 178 4.33 9.24 -6.72
C PHE A 178 4.04 7.76 -6.47
N LEU A 179 3.63 7.04 -7.50
CA LEU A 179 3.27 5.62 -7.40
C LEU A 179 4.41 4.68 -7.81
N GLU A 180 5.52 5.22 -8.28
CA GLU A 180 6.73 4.46 -8.62
C GLU A 180 7.47 4.03 -7.36
N GLU A 181 7.91 2.77 -7.34
CA GLU A 181 8.85 2.29 -6.32
C GLU A 181 10.18 3.01 -6.50
N LYS A 182 10.60 3.77 -5.49
CA LYS A 182 11.89 4.47 -5.52
C LYS A 182 12.90 3.71 -4.67
N PRO A 183 14.17 3.63 -5.12
CA PRO A 183 15.21 3.03 -4.31
C PRO A 183 15.43 3.83 -3.03
N LEU A 184 15.77 3.15 -1.94
CA LEU A 184 16.19 3.82 -0.73
C LEU A 184 17.42 4.68 -1.03
N THR A 185 17.30 5.98 -0.77
CA THR A 185 18.42 6.91 -0.94
C THR A 185 18.99 7.26 0.43
N VAL A 186 20.27 7.03 0.59
CA VAL A 186 21.01 7.36 1.81
C VAL A 186 22.09 8.39 1.52
N ARG A 187 22.28 9.33 2.44
CA ARG A 187 23.42 10.24 2.43
C ARG A 187 24.43 9.79 3.47
N PHE A 188 25.66 9.57 3.07
CA PHE A 188 26.74 9.23 3.99
C PHE A 188 27.55 10.47 4.40
N ASN A 189 28.23 10.36 5.54
CA ASN A 189 29.06 11.44 6.04
C ASN A 189 30.50 11.26 5.55
N GLU A 190 30.90 12.06 4.55
CA GLU A 190 32.23 12.03 3.92
C GLU A 190 33.39 12.30 4.90
N HIS A 191 33.14 12.98 6.01
CA HIS A 191 34.14 13.19 7.08
C HIS A 191 34.39 11.95 7.94
N LYS A 192 33.47 10.97 7.91
CA LYS A 192 33.58 9.73 8.71
C LYS A 192 34.04 8.53 7.93
N ILE A 193 33.70 8.45 6.64
CA ILE A 193 34.01 7.30 5.80
C ILE A 193 34.10 7.72 4.35
N LYS A 194 35.07 7.18 3.62
CA LYS A 194 35.17 7.35 2.16
C LYS A 194 34.10 6.53 1.45
N LYS A 195 33.63 7.01 0.29
CA LYS A 195 32.62 6.37 -0.51
C LYS A 195 32.99 4.91 -0.86
N GLU A 196 34.22 4.69 -1.28
CA GLU A 196 34.71 3.38 -1.70
C GLU A 196 34.69 2.36 -0.56
N ASP A 197 35.08 2.80 0.64
CA ASP A 197 35.09 1.95 1.83
C ASP A 197 33.67 1.57 2.24
N LEU A 198 32.74 2.55 2.27
CA LEU A 198 31.32 2.31 2.57
C LEU A 198 30.69 1.36 1.56
N VAL A 199 30.89 1.59 0.26
CA VAL A 199 30.40 0.72 -0.80
C VAL A 199 30.94 -0.71 -0.65
N GLY A 200 32.23 -0.84 -0.29
CA GLY A 200 32.85 -2.14 -0.02
C GLY A 200 32.21 -2.88 1.15
N ILE A 201 31.87 -2.18 2.24
CA ILE A 201 31.16 -2.75 3.41
C ILE A 201 29.78 -3.20 3.01
N LEU A 202 28.97 -2.31 2.41
CA LEU A 202 27.59 -2.60 2.02
C LEU A 202 27.49 -3.79 1.05
N LYS A 203 28.39 -3.87 0.07
CA LYS A 203 28.45 -5.01 -0.87
C LYS A 203 28.76 -6.34 -0.16
N LYS A 204 29.63 -6.34 0.84
CA LYS A 204 29.93 -7.54 1.64
C LYS A 204 28.73 -8.01 2.45
N GLU A 205 27.86 -7.09 2.84
CA GLU A 205 26.58 -7.39 3.52
C GLU A 205 25.44 -7.76 2.54
N GLY A 206 25.75 -7.88 1.24
CA GLY A 206 24.77 -8.28 0.22
C GLY A 206 23.89 -7.12 -0.30
N VAL A 207 24.18 -5.87 0.10
CA VAL A 207 23.44 -4.69 -0.38
C VAL A 207 23.90 -4.28 -1.77
N THR A 208 22.97 -4.07 -2.68
CA THR A 208 23.26 -3.50 -4.00
C THR A 208 23.31 -1.97 -3.86
N VAL A 209 24.41 -1.38 -4.34
CA VAL A 209 24.66 0.07 -4.23
C VAL A 209 24.69 0.69 -5.61
N GLY A 210 23.88 1.73 -5.82
CA GLY A 210 23.87 2.59 -7.01
C GLY A 210 24.32 4.01 -6.68
N GLU A 211 24.73 4.76 -7.70
CA GLU A 211 25.11 6.17 -7.55
C GLU A 211 23.90 7.09 -7.76
N VAL A 212 23.91 8.23 -7.08
CA VAL A 212 23.00 9.34 -7.33
C VAL A 212 23.78 10.41 -8.10
N PRO A 213 23.54 10.56 -9.41
CA PRO A 213 24.40 11.38 -10.27
C PRO A 213 24.55 12.83 -9.80
N GLU A 214 23.47 13.42 -9.30
CA GLU A 214 23.40 14.83 -8.90
C GLU A 214 23.94 15.09 -7.49
N ILE A 215 24.15 14.02 -6.68
CA ILE A 215 24.52 14.15 -5.26
C ILE A 215 25.65 13.17 -4.92
N PRO A 216 26.91 13.60 -5.02
CA PRO A 216 28.08 12.70 -4.84
C PRO A 216 28.12 11.96 -3.50
N CYS A 217 27.60 12.57 -2.43
CA CYS A 217 27.53 11.98 -1.08
C CYS A 217 26.26 11.16 -0.82
N ALA A 218 25.47 10.85 -1.88
CA ALA A 218 24.30 10.00 -1.76
C ALA A 218 24.47 8.69 -2.55
N LEU A 219 23.81 7.64 -2.07
CA LEU A 219 23.82 6.32 -2.66
C LEU A 219 22.39 5.78 -2.74
N TYR A 220 22.05 5.12 -3.83
CA TYR A 220 20.87 4.27 -3.92
C TYR A 220 21.19 2.90 -3.33
N LEU A 221 20.32 2.40 -2.47
CA LEU A 221 20.44 1.07 -1.88
C LEU A 221 19.26 0.20 -2.30
N SER A 222 19.55 -1.08 -2.62
CA SER A 222 18.56 -2.12 -2.86
C SER A 222 19.10 -3.48 -2.44
N GLY A 223 18.21 -4.50 -2.29
CA GLY A 223 18.61 -5.83 -1.85
C GLY A 223 19.03 -5.94 -0.38
N TYR A 224 18.78 -4.92 0.42
CA TYR A 224 19.03 -4.93 1.87
C TYR A 224 17.90 -5.68 2.61
N ASP A 225 18.24 -6.22 3.79
CA ASP A 225 17.31 -6.91 4.70
C ASP A 225 16.63 -5.96 5.68
#